data_dc36956ed9a4298b2274ef83c5be6751
#
_entry.id   dc36956ed9a4298b2274ef83c5be6751
#
_cell.length_a   1.000
_cell.length_b   1.000
_cell.length_c   1.000
_cell.angle_alpha   90.00
_cell.angle_beta   90.00
_cell.angle_gamma   90.00
#
_symmetry.space_group_name_H-M   'P 1'
#
loop_
_entity.id
_entity.type
_entity.pdbx_description
1 polymer ?
#
loop_
_entity_poly.entity_id
_entity_poly.type
_entity_poly.pdbx_seq_one_letter_code
_entity_poly.pdbx_strand_id
1 'polypeptide(L)'
;MKHTPFIAQHRAAGAKLVDFAGWEMPIHYTGVVDEYHTVRCKAGLFDVSHMGRIVVTGAGAESFLQRMTTNDLAALRPMQAQYSMVCNEQGGIKDDIFVYRLTRAGEFLLCVNASNRDKIVSWLTEHGRGVPDCQICDRSAEIAQIALQGSAARGIVAAIGLSQLDQLKIRESTTVQVADAECLAARTGYTGEFGYEFYVYGSADSVWDKLLNTGKSFGLKPAGLGARDLLRLEMGYLLYGSDIDERTTPIEAGAEWAVRFEKGEFVGRQALLIQKQAGLSRRFVGFELLEKSVPRHGFKILSASSPQSLIGEVTSGNLSPLLQKGIGLGYVSPEYAELGTDLFIDIRGKTIPAKVVKPPFYRRPSK
;
A
#
# COMPACT_ATOMS: atom_id res chain seq x y z
N MET A 1 0.21 4.17 -23.20
CA MET A 1 0.04 4.21 -21.74
C MET A 1 -1.45 4.25 -21.42
N LYS A 2 -1.86 3.59 -20.33
CA LYS A 2 -3.24 3.67 -19.80
C LYS A 2 -3.43 5.02 -19.09
N HIS A 3 -4.65 5.54 -19.06
CA HIS A 3 -4.99 6.78 -18.36
C HIS A 3 -6.01 6.50 -17.26
N THR A 4 -5.88 7.20 -16.15
CA THR A 4 -6.93 7.25 -15.12
C THR A 4 -8.04 8.22 -15.55
N PRO A 5 -9.22 8.18 -14.90
CA PRO A 5 -10.27 9.16 -15.17
C PRO A 5 -9.81 10.61 -14.99
N PHE A 6 -8.79 10.87 -14.17
CA PHE A 6 -8.34 12.22 -13.79
C PHE A 6 -7.21 12.78 -14.65
N ILE A 7 -6.88 12.17 -15.79
CA ILE A 7 -5.74 12.62 -16.62
C ILE A 7 -5.87 14.08 -17.08
N ALA A 8 -7.10 14.53 -17.37
CA ALA A 8 -7.37 15.90 -17.76
C ALA A 8 -7.09 16.88 -16.60
N GLN A 9 -7.52 16.53 -15.38
CA GLN A 9 -7.29 17.30 -14.15
C GLN A 9 -5.80 17.36 -13.81
N HIS A 10 -5.06 16.26 -14.00
CA HIS A 10 -3.62 16.24 -13.77
C HIS A 10 -2.90 17.21 -14.72
N ARG A 11 -3.24 17.17 -16.00
CA ARG A 11 -2.67 18.10 -17.02
C ARG A 11 -3.04 19.54 -16.75
N ALA A 12 -4.31 19.81 -16.42
CA ALA A 12 -4.77 21.16 -16.08
C ALA A 12 -4.10 21.73 -14.81
N ALA A 13 -3.77 20.86 -13.84
CA ALA A 13 -3.02 21.22 -12.63
C ALA A 13 -1.51 21.32 -12.85
N GLY A 14 -0.99 21.14 -14.08
CA GLY A 14 0.43 21.23 -14.39
C GLY A 14 1.27 20.07 -13.83
N ALA A 15 0.69 18.89 -13.65
CA ALA A 15 1.39 17.73 -13.13
C ALA A 15 2.53 17.28 -14.06
N LYS A 16 3.68 16.93 -13.46
CA LYS A 16 4.71 16.17 -14.16
C LYS A 16 4.30 14.72 -14.23
N LEU A 17 3.97 14.27 -15.44
CA LEU A 17 3.50 12.90 -15.69
C LEU A 17 4.66 11.97 -16.01
N VAL A 18 4.56 10.71 -15.57
CA VAL A 18 5.54 9.63 -15.82
C VAL A 18 4.82 8.31 -16.10
N ASP A 19 5.51 7.39 -16.75
CA ASP A 19 5.06 6.00 -16.81
C ASP A 19 5.22 5.33 -15.44
N PHE A 20 4.13 4.82 -14.91
CA PHE A 20 4.10 4.01 -13.71
C PHE A 20 3.27 2.74 -13.97
N ALA A 21 3.93 1.61 -14.10
CA ALA A 21 3.30 0.31 -14.40
C ALA A 21 2.37 0.36 -15.64
N GLY A 22 2.78 1.09 -16.69
CA GLY A 22 2.03 1.27 -17.93
C GLY A 22 0.91 2.33 -17.87
N TRP A 23 0.80 3.06 -16.76
CA TRP A 23 -0.13 4.17 -16.58
C TRP A 23 0.59 5.52 -16.65
N GLU A 24 -0.03 6.52 -17.29
CA GLU A 24 0.44 7.90 -17.22
C GLU A 24 -0.03 8.54 -15.91
N MET A 25 0.90 8.69 -14.95
CA MET A 25 0.60 9.10 -13.56
C MET A 25 1.37 10.35 -13.14
N PRO A 26 0.79 11.20 -12.27
CA PRO A 26 1.51 12.35 -11.73
C PRO A 26 2.59 11.90 -10.75
N ILE A 27 3.86 12.22 -11.07
CA ILE A 27 4.94 12.03 -10.09
C ILE A 27 4.91 13.15 -9.04
N HIS A 28 4.59 14.38 -9.45
CA HIS A 28 4.33 15.55 -8.61
C HIS A 28 3.60 16.65 -9.40
N TYR A 29 3.02 17.61 -8.68
CA TYR A 29 2.42 18.86 -9.22
C TYR A 29 3.31 20.05 -8.89
N THR A 30 3.50 20.34 -7.60
CA THR A 30 4.33 21.46 -7.12
C THR A 30 5.73 21.04 -6.71
N GLY A 31 5.92 19.76 -6.43
CA GLY A 31 7.19 19.16 -6.05
C GLY A 31 7.02 18.12 -4.93
N VAL A 32 7.81 17.06 -5.01
CA VAL A 32 7.69 15.87 -4.12
C VAL A 32 7.75 16.26 -2.65
N VAL A 33 8.70 17.13 -2.26
CA VAL A 33 8.89 17.54 -0.86
C VAL A 33 7.80 18.48 -0.37
N ASP A 34 7.32 19.41 -1.23
CA ASP A 34 6.22 20.31 -0.89
C ASP A 34 4.91 19.54 -0.66
N GLU A 35 4.61 18.60 -1.53
CA GLU A 35 3.44 17.73 -1.42
C GLU A 35 3.53 16.81 -0.20
N TYR A 36 4.71 16.24 0.06
CA TYR A 36 4.97 15.46 1.26
C TYR A 36 4.65 16.27 2.53
N HIS A 37 5.19 17.50 2.65
CA HIS A 37 4.90 18.36 3.80
C HIS A 37 3.43 18.76 3.86
N THR A 38 2.78 18.99 2.71
CA THR A 38 1.34 19.28 2.66
C THR A 38 0.53 18.13 3.27
N VAL A 39 0.84 16.88 2.95
CA VAL A 39 0.16 15.70 3.54
C VAL A 39 0.42 15.61 5.04
N ARG A 40 1.66 15.79 5.48
CA ARG A 40 2.04 15.72 6.92
C ARG A 40 1.38 16.82 7.76
N CYS A 41 1.25 18.04 7.23
CA CYS A 41 0.79 19.22 7.99
C CYS A 41 -0.68 19.58 7.74
N LYS A 42 -1.24 19.22 6.59
CA LYS A 42 -2.58 19.61 6.13
C LYS A 42 -3.32 18.41 5.54
N ALA A 43 -3.47 18.37 4.20
CA ALA A 43 -3.98 17.21 3.47
C ALA A 43 -3.50 17.18 2.02
N GLY A 44 -3.34 15.97 1.47
CA GLY A 44 -3.12 15.69 0.05
C GLY A 44 -4.25 14.86 -0.54
N LEU A 45 -4.56 15.11 -1.81
CA LEU A 45 -5.50 14.34 -2.61
C LEU A 45 -4.72 13.56 -3.66
N PHE A 46 -4.81 12.24 -3.61
CA PHE A 46 -4.10 11.34 -4.52
C PHE A 46 -5.08 10.65 -5.46
N ASP A 47 -4.76 10.64 -6.74
CA ASP A 47 -5.34 9.68 -7.67
C ASP A 47 -4.64 8.33 -7.47
N VAL A 48 -5.41 7.31 -7.12
CA VAL A 48 -4.96 5.93 -6.98
C VAL A 48 -5.77 4.98 -7.87
N SER A 49 -6.40 5.53 -8.92
CA SER A 49 -7.25 4.77 -9.85
C SER A 49 -6.46 3.84 -10.78
N HIS A 50 -5.14 3.90 -10.78
CA HIS A 50 -4.29 2.92 -11.45
C HIS A 50 -4.29 1.54 -10.75
N MET A 51 -4.64 1.46 -9.47
CA MET A 51 -4.81 0.20 -8.74
C MET A 51 -5.88 -0.68 -9.42
N GLY A 52 -5.91 -1.96 -9.09
CA GLY A 52 -6.99 -2.86 -9.55
C GLY A 52 -8.14 -2.92 -8.54
N ARG A 53 -9.37 -2.94 -9.02
CA ARG A 53 -10.61 -3.16 -8.25
C ARG A 53 -11.31 -4.39 -8.78
N ILE A 54 -11.15 -5.52 -8.07
CA ILE A 54 -11.75 -6.79 -8.44
C ILE A 54 -12.93 -7.05 -7.50
N VAL A 55 -14.10 -7.29 -8.06
CA VAL A 55 -15.29 -7.63 -7.28
C VAL A 55 -15.51 -9.13 -7.39
N VAL A 56 -15.70 -9.78 -6.24
CA VAL A 56 -15.99 -11.20 -6.13
C VAL A 56 -17.34 -11.37 -5.45
N THR A 57 -18.27 -12.08 -6.11
CA THR A 57 -19.65 -12.19 -5.64
C THR A 57 -20.16 -13.62 -5.68
N GLY A 58 -21.21 -13.90 -4.89
CA GLY A 58 -21.91 -15.16 -4.84
C GLY A 58 -21.74 -15.90 -3.51
N ALA A 59 -22.54 -16.92 -3.28
CA ALA A 59 -22.49 -17.68 -2.03
C ALA A 59 -21.15 -18.41 -1.83
N GLY A 60 -20.46 -18.77 -2.92
CA GLY A 60 -19.13 -19.37 -2.90
C GLY A 60 -17.97 -18.38 -2.72
N ALA A 61 -18.21 -17.07 -2.80
CA ALA A 61 -17.15 -16.06 -2.81
C ALA A 61 -16.29 -16.05 -1.53
N GLU A 62 -16.91 -16.14 -0.36
CA GLU A 62 -16.20 -16.14 0.92
C GLU A 62 -15.27 -17.35 1.06
N SER A 63 -15.78 -18.56 0.83
CA SER A 63 -14.98 -19.78 0.92
C SER A 63 -13.86 -19.82 -0.13
N PHE A 64 -14.12 -19.29 -1.31
CA PHE A 64 -13.12 -19.13 -2.36
C PHE A 64 -12.00 -18.18 -1.94
N LEU A 65 -12.34 -16.96 -1.55
CA LEU A 65 -11.35 -15.96 -1.13
C LEU A 65 -10.61 -16.38 0.16
N GLN A 66 -11.27 -17.13 1.06
CA GLN A 66 -10.61 -17.71 2.23
C GLN A 66 -9.46 -18.66 1.84
N ARG A 67 -9.58 -19.37 0.73
CA ARG A 67 -8.50 -20.22 0.18
C ARG A 67 -7.46 -19.44 -0.61
N MET A 68 -7.84 -18.31 -1.23
CA MET A 68 -6.95 -17.54 -2.10
C MET A 68 -6.09 -16.50 -1.38
N THR A 69 -6.41 -16.19 -0.12
CA THR A 69 -5.74 -15.12 0.63
C THR A 69 -5.16 -15.64 1.94
N THR A 70 -4.14 -15.02 2.48
CA THR A 70 -3.43 -15.49 3.67
C THR A 70 -4.12 -15.14 4.99
N ASN A 71 -4.87 -14.03 5.04
CA ASN A 71 -5.55 -13.58 6.26
C ASN A 71 -6.95 -14.21 6.38
N ASP A 72 -7.50 -14.20 7.58
CA ASP A 72 -8.80 -14.79 7.88
C ASP A 72 -9.95 -13.88 7.45
N LEU A 73 -10.56 -14.20 6.31
CA LEU A 73 -11.67 -13.45 5.74
C LEU A 73 -12.97 -13.63 6.55
N ALA A 74 -13.15 -14.78 7.21
CA ALA A 74 -14.33 -15.05 8.02
C ALA A 74 -14.41 -14.13 9.27
N ALA A 75 -13.27 -13.60 9.71
CA ALA A 75 -13.23 -12.64 10.81
C ALA A 75 -13.71 -11.22 10.42
N LEU A 76 -13.85 -10.91 9.11
CA LEU A 76 -14.34 -9.61 8.65
C LEU A 76 -15.85 -9.47 8.85
N ARG A 77 -16.26 -8.40 9.51
CA ARG A 77 -17.66 -7.97 9.52
C ARG A 77 -18.01 -7.20 8.24
N PRO A 78 -19.30 -7.10 7.88
CA PRO A 78 -19.70 -6.20 6.79
C PRO A 78 -19.15 -4.79 6.98
N MET A 79 -18.75 -4.16 5.87
CA MET A 79 -18.16 -2.83 5.81
C MET A 79 -16.80 -2.72 6.53
N GLN A 80 -16.09 -3.84 6.70
CA GLN A 80 -14.69 -3.84 7.14
C GLN A 80 -13.75 -4.26 6.03
N ALA A 81 -12.51 -3.82 6.15
CA ALA A 81 -11.40 -4.18 5.28
C ALA A 81 -10.28 -4.86 6.05
N GLN A 82 -9.54 -5.74 5.39
CA GLN A 82 -8.30 -6.30 5.92
C GLN A 82 -7.21 -6.29 4.86
N TYR A 83 -5.98 -6.11 5.34
CA TYR A 83 -4.79 -6.37 4.56
C TYR A 83 -4.54 -7.88 4.51
N SER A 84 -4.26 -8.40 3.35
CA SER A 84 -3.98 -9.81 3.11
C SER A 84 -2.99 -9.95 1.95
N MET A 85 -2.51 -11.16 1.72
CA MET A 85 -1.65 -11.47 0.58
C MET A 85 -2.26 -12.61 -0.22
N VAL A 86 -2.03 -12.57 -1.53
CA VAL A 86 -2.24 -13.69 -2.45
C VAL A 86 -0.88 -14.32 -2.69
N CYS A 87 -0.74 -15.60 -2.41
CA CYS A 87 0.52 -16.33 -2.61
C CYS A 87 0.42 -17.32 -3.77
N ASN A 88 1.59 -17.71 -4.28
CA ASN A 88 1.75 -18.90 -5.10
C ASN A 88 1.90 -20.16 -4.20
N GLU A 89 1.97 -21.34 -4.81
CA GLU A 89 2.07 -22.62 -4.09
C GLU A 89 3.36 -22.76 -3.27
N GLN A 90 4.41 -22.03 -3.65
CA GLN A 90 5.69 -21.98 -2.95
C GLN A 90 5.71 -20.96 -1.81
N GLY A 91 4.58 -20.28 -1.55
CA GLY A 91 4.43 -19.26 -0.51
C GLY A 91 4.94 -17.87 -0.91
N GLY A 92 5.40 -17.67 -2.15
CA GLY A 92 5.83 -16.38 -2.68
C GLY A 92 4.63 -15.45 -2.92
N ILE A 93 4.80 -14.16 -2.66
CA ILE A 93 3.75 -13.14 -2.70
C ILE A 93 3.46 -12.77 -4.16
N LYS A 94 2.29 -13.14 -4.67
CA LYS A 94 1.80 -12.68 -5.98
C LYS A 94 1.29 -11.25 -5.91
N ASP A 95 0.67 -10.88 -4.80
CA ASP A 95 0.26 -9.50 -4.49
C ASP A 95 -0.05 -9.33 -3.01
N ASP A 96 0.11 -8.11 -2.50
CA ASP A 96 -0.43 -7.65 -1.24
C ASP A 96 -1.65 -6.77 -1.50
N ILE A 97 -2.76 -7.08 -0.84
CA ILE A 97 -4.09 -6.56 -1.20
C ILE A 97 -4.86 -6.06 0.02
N PHE A 98 -5.84 -5.19 -0.23
CA PHE A 98 -6.92 -4.95 0.71
C PHE A 98 -8.18 -5.67 0.23
N VAL A 99 -8.82 -6.43 1.13
CA VAL A 99 -10.11 -7.08 0.91
C VAL A 99 -11.16 -6.40 1.74
N TYR A 100 -12.21 -5.90 1.11
CA TYR A 100 -13.37 -5.27 1.73
C TYR A 100 -14.55 -6.25 1.68
N ARG A 101 -15.18 -6.53 2.83
CA ARG A 101 -16.48 -7.20 2.86
C ARG A 101 -17.56 -6.12 2.72
N LEU A 102 -18.34 -6.18 1.66
CA LEU A 102 -19.40 -5.20 1.40
C LEU A 102 -20.68 -5.53 2.18
N THR A 103 -21.70 -4.66 2.07
CA THR A 103 -22.95 -4.82 2.80
C THR A 103 -23.74 -6.05 2.35
N ARG A 104 -23.73 -6.33 1.03
CA ARG A 104 -24.42 -7.49 0.48
C ARG A 104 -23.65 -8.76 0.85
N ALA A 105 -24.37 -9.75 1.35
CA ALA A 105 -23.77 -11.04 1.68
C ALA A 105 -23.10 -11.68 0.44
N GLY A 106 -21.90 -12.21 0.62
CA GLY A 106 -21.14 -12.82 -0.46
C GLY A 106 -20.55 -11.81 -1.46
N GLU A 107 -20.45 -10.53 -1.12
CA GLU A 107 -19.85 -9.51 -1.98
C GLU A 107 -18.59 -8.93 -1.37
N PHE A 108 -17.50 -8.98 -2.13
CA PHE A 108 -16.18 -8.51 -1.72
C PHE A 108 -15.57 -7.62 -2.81
N LEU A 109 -14.90 -6.54 -2.38
CA LEU A 109 -14.06 -5.71 -3.24
C LEU A 109 -12.59 -5.93 -2.85
N LEU A 110 -11.76 -6.26 -3.82
CA LEU A 110 -10.32 -6.38 -3.67
C LEU A 110 -9.64 -5.18 -4.31
N CYS A 111 -8.79 -4.50 -3.56
CA CYS A 111 -7.86 -3.50 -4.07
C CYS A 111 -6.49 -4.15 -4.23
N VAL A 112 -6.00 -4.25 -5.47
CA VAL A 112 -4.76 -4.93 -5.85
C VAL A 112 -3.78 -3.94 -6.49
N ASN A 113 -2.47 -4.25 -6.47
CA ASN A 113 -1.46 -3.38 -7.05
C ASN A 113 -1.62 -3.26 -8.57
N ALA A 114 -1.33 -2.08 -9.12
CA ALA A 114 -1.51 -1.76 -10.54
C ALA A 114 -0.74 -2.72 -11.47
N SER A 115 0.50 -3.04 -11.13
CA SER A 115 1.35 -3.97 -11.89
C SER A 115 0.84 -5.42 -11.86
N ASN A 116 0.04 -5.78 -10.85
CA ASN A 116 -0.41 -7.14 -10.60
C ASN A 116 -1.86 -7.39 -11.01
N ARG A 117 -2.60 -6.34 -11.40
CA ARG A 117 -4.03 -6.44 -11.71
C ARG A 117 -4.35 -7.61 -12.64
N ASP A 118 -3.76 -7.63 -13.82
CA ASP A 118 -4.08 -8.65 -14.84
C ASP A 118 -3.65 -10.06 -14.37
N LYS A 119 -2.51 -10.15 -13.65
CA LYS A 119 -2.01 -11.38 -13.03
C LYS A 119 -2.97 -11.92 -11.97
N ILE A 120 -3.47 -11.05 -11.08
CA ILE A 120 -4.39 -11.46 -10.01
C ILE A 120 -5.77 -11.81 -10.54
N VAL A 121 -6.29 -11.06 -11.53
CA VAL A 121 -7.54 -11.44 -12.23
C VAL A 121 -7.42 -12.82 -12.83
N SER A 122 -6.35 -13.11 -13.59
CA SER A 122 -6.11 -14.42 -14.20
C SER A 122 -5.98 -15.52 -13.13
N TRP A 123 -5.22 -15.27 -12.07
CA TRP A 123 -5.00 -16.21 -10.98
C TRP A 123 -6.31 -16.57 -10.26
N LEU A 124 -7.10 -15.57 -9.89
CA LEU A 124 -8.39 -15.80 -9.24
C LEU A 124 -9.37 -16.51 -10.19
N THR A 125 -9.42 -16.12 -11.47
CA THR A 125 -10.31 -16.74 -12.44
C THR A 125 -9.96 -18.22 -12.67
N GLU A 126 -8.69 -18.57 -12.75
CA GLU A 126 -8.23 -19.94 -12.92
C GLU A 126 -8.64 -20.82 -11.72
N HIS A 127 -8.37 -20.35 -10.49
CA HIS A 127 -8.70 -21.07 -9.25
C HIS A 127 -10.20 -21.04 -8.91
N GLY A 128 -10.94 -20.09 -9.47
CA GLY A 128 -12.39 -19.99 -9.35
C GLY A 128 -13.17 -20.92 -10.24
N ARG A 129 -12.52 -21.55 -11.23
CA ARG A 129 -13.19 -22.53 -12.11
C ARG A 129 -13.76 -23.68 -11.29
N GLY A 130 -15.06 -23.92 -11.47
CA GLY A 130 -15.77 -25.01 -10.77
C GLY A 130 -16.16 -24.69 -9.32
N VAL A 131 -15.90 -23.49 -8.80
CA VAL A 131 -16.45 -23.03 -7.54
C VAL A 131 -17.90 -22.60 -7.76
N PRO A 132 -18.90 -23.31 -7.18
CA PRO A 132 -20.31 -22.96 -7.39
C PRO A 132 -20.60 -21.56 -6.87
N ASP A 133 -21.44 -20.82 -7.62
CA ASP A 133 -21.91 -19.48 -7.24
C ASP A 133 -20.77 -18.56 -6.75
N CYS A 134 -19.72 -18.44 -7.60
CA CYS A 134 -18.60 -17.53 -7.39
C CYS A 134 -18.29 -16.80 -8.70
N GLN A 135 -18.52 -15.51 -8.74
CA GLN A 135 -18.24 -14.66 -9.90
C GLN A 135 -17.09 -13.70 -9.57
N ILE A 136 -16.14 -13.58 -10.48
CA ILE A 136 -14.98 -12.70 -10.36
C ILE A 136 -15.02 -11.70 -11.50
N CYS A 137 -15.08 -10.43 -11.16
CA CYS A 137 -15.24 -9.33 -12.12
C CYS A 137 -14.17 -8.25 -11.88
N ASP A 138 -13.38 -7.94 -12.90
CA ASP A 138 -12.53 -6.75 -12.87
C ASP A 138 -13.37 -5.51 -13.18
N ARG A 139 -13.57 -4.69 -12.15
CA ARG A 139 -14.34 -3.43 -12.21
C ARG A 139 -13.43 -2.19 -12.21
N SER A 140 -12.12 -2.37 -12.49
CA SER A 140 -11.14 -1.28 -12.41
C SER A 140 -11.42 -0.12 -13.36
N ALA A 141 -12.05 -0.38 -14.50
CA ALA A 141 -12.41 0.66 -15.45
C ALA A 141 -13.67 1.46 -15.02
N GLU A 142 -14.48 0.89 -14.13
CA GLU A 142 -15.78 1.45 -13.74
C GLU A 142 -15.73 2.14 -12.37
N ILE A 143 -14.79 1.75 -11.52
CA ILE A 143 -14.66 2.26 -10.16
C ILE A 143 -13.37 3.08 -10.09
N ALA A 144 -13.46 4.39 -9.98
CA ALA A 144 -12.30 5.24 -9.70
C ALA A 144 -11.90 5.15 -8.21
N GLN A 145 -10.66 5.50 -7.90
CA GLN A 145 -10.19 5.48 -6.51
C GLN A 145 -9.39 6.74 -6.19
N ILE A 146 -9.79 7.42 -5.13
CA ILE A 146 -9.19 8.68 -4.64
C ILE A 146 -8.79 8.49 -3.19
N ALA A 147 -7.58 8.96 -2.80
CA ALA A 147 -7.17 8.97 -1.40
C ALA A 147 -7.01 10.41 -0.90
N LEU A 148 -7.77 10.76 0.12
CA LEU A 148 -7.69 12.03 0.86
C LEU A 148 -6.93 11.77 2.17
N GLN A 149 -5.71 12.29 2.31
CA GLN A 149 -4.80 11.93 3.39
C GLN A 149 -4.22 13.17 4.07
N GLY A 150 -4.20 13.19 5.39
CA GLY A 150 -3.65 14.26 6.21
C GLY A 150 -4.60 14.69 7.34
N SER A 151 -4.11 15.46 8.30
CA SER A 151 -4.87 15.87 9.50
C SER A 151 -6.12 16.68 9.18
N ALA A 152 -6.10 17.45 8.08
CA ALA A 152 -7.24 18.25 7.64
C ALA A 152 -8.35 17.44 6.94
N ALA A 153 -8.12 16.15 6.64
CA ALA A 153 -9.12 15.32 5.94
C ALA A 153 -10.47 15.26 6.67
N ARG A 154 -10.46 15.25 8.01
CA ARG A 154 -11.69 15.32 8.83
C ARG A 154 -12.52 16.57 8.57
N GLY A 155 -11.88 17.73 8.58
CA GLY A 155 -12.54 19.02 8.32
C GLY A 155 -13.09 19.10 6.91
N ILE A 156 -12.36 18.56 5.94
CA ILE A 156 -12.77 18.55 4.52
C ILE A 156 -14.02 17.71 4.32
N VAL A 157 -14.05 16.46 4.86
CA VAL A 157 -15.25 15.61 4.72
C VAL A 157 -16.44 16.17 5.48
N ALA A 158 -16.22 16.80 6.64
CA ALA A 158 -17.28 17.49 7.37
C ALA A 158 -17.86 18.68 6.57
N ALA A 159 -17.00 19.46 5.90
CA ALA A 159 -17.42 20.60 5.08
C ALA A 159 -18.21 20.22 3.83
N ILE A 160 -18.10 18.97 3.36
CA ILE A 160 -18.97 18.43 2.29
C ILE A 160 -20.18 17.66 2.82
N GLY A 161 -20.47 17.74 4.13
CA GLY A 161 -21.64 17.12 4.75
C GLY A 161 -21.45 15.67 5.20
N LEU A 162 -20.21 15.18 5.27
CA LEU A 162 -19.89 13.77 5.59
C LEU A 162 -19.20 13.62 6.97
N SER A 163 -19.63 14.40 7.98
CA SER A 163 -19.07 14.35 9.33
C SER A 163 -19.15 12.97 10.00
N GLN A 164 -20.12 12.13 9.60
CA GLN A 164 -20.26 10.75 10.07
C GLN A 164 -19.03 9.88 9.76
N LEU A 165 -18.21 10.21 8.75
CA LEU A 165 -16.99 9.48 8.43
C LEU A 165 -15.94 9.52 9.55
N ASP A 166 -16.01 10.52 10.44
CA ASP A 166 -15.11 10.60 11.59
C ASP A 166 -15.32 9.49 12.63
N GLN A 167 -16.48 8.85 12.62
CA GLN A 167 -16.82 7.73 13.50
C GLN A 167 -16.22 6.40 13.03
N LEU A 168 -15.79 6.31 11.76
CA LEU A 168 -15.18 5.11 11.23
C LEU A 168 -13.88 4.80 11.98
N LYS A 169 -13.73 3.56 12.42
CA LYS A 169 -12.47 3.03 12.91
C LYS A 169 -11.55 2.69 11.74
N ILE A 170 -10.26 2.53 12.02
CA ILE A 170 -9.29 2.10 11.01
C ILE A 170 -9.77 0.79 10.36
N ARG A 171 -9.78 0.76 9.01
CA ARG A 171 -10.26 -0.35 8.18
C ARG A 171 -11.79 -0.54 8.20
N GLU A 172 -12.56 0.38 8.73
CA GLU A 172 -14.00 0.43 8.52
C GLU A 172 -14.33 1.30 7.30
N SER A 173 -15.47 1.01 6.69
CA SER A 173 -15.97 1.71 5.52
C SER A 173 -17.48 1.94 5.63
N THR A 174 -17.99 2.82 4.80
CA THR A 174 -19.44 3.07 4.65
C THR A 174 -19.72 3.60 3.26
N THR A 175 -20.94 3.39 2.79
CA THR A 175 -21.41 4.02 1.55
C THR A 175 -21.86 5.45 1.82
N VAL A 176 -21.41 6.38 0.98
CA VAL A 176 -21.76 7.80 1.06
C VAL A 176 -22.04 8.36 -0.33
N GLN A 177 -22.76 9.47 -0.39
CA GLN A 177 -22.92 10.26 -1.60
C GLN A 177 -21.93 11.44 -1.58
N VAL A 178 -21.10 11.57 -2.60
CA VAL A 178 -20.22 12.72 -2.81
C VAL A 178 -20.56 13.35 -4.16
N ALA A 179 -21.01 14.59 -4.15
CA ALA A 179 -21.59 15.22 -5.34
C ALA A 179 -22.72 14.32 -5.92
N ASP A 180 -22.62 13.92 -7.17
CA ASP A 180 -23.57 13.08 -7.89
C ASP A 180 -23.17 11.59 -7.96
N ALA A 181 -22.12 11.17 -7.23
CA ALA A 181 -21.62 9.81 -7.26
C ALA A 181 -21.72 9.10 -5.91
N GLU A 182 -22.18 7.83 -5.95
CA GLU A 182 -22.05 6.92 -4.81
C GLU A 182 -20.58 6.54 -4.61
N CYS A 183 -20.14 6.52 -3.37
CA CYS A 183 -18.78 6.15 -2.99
C CYS A 183 -18.77 5.17 -1.82
N LEU A 184 -17.93 4.14 -1.90
CA LEU A 184 -17.49 3.43 -0.70
C LEU A 184 -16.35 4.26 -0.09
N ALA A 185 -16.60 4.90 1.05
CA ALA A 185 -15.57 5.63 1.80
C ALA A 185 -15.00 4.74 2.89
N ALA A 186 -13.71 4.50 2.86
CA ALA A 186 -12.99 3.65 3.80
C ALA A 186 -11.96 4.45 4.60
N ARG A 187 -11.84 4.17 5.89
CA ARG A 187 -10.77 4.75 6.71
C ARG A 187 -9.49 3.95 6.57
N THR A 188 -8.91 4.05 5.40
CA THR A 188 -7.66 3.42 4.96
C THR A 188 -6.72 4.46 4.38
N GLY A 189 -5.48 4.07 4.08
CA GLY A 189 -4.48 4.92 3.46
C GLY A 189 -3.09 4.31 3.51
N TYR A 190 -2.16 4.97 2.82
CA TYR A 190 -0.78 4.50 2.63
C TYR A 190 0.26 5.56 3.04
N THR A 191 -0.12 6.43 3.98
CA THR A 191 0.69 7.61 4.36
C THR A 191 1.08 7.64 5.85
N GLY A 192 0.39 6.84 6.68
CA GLY A 192 0.48 6.93 8.13
C GLY A 192 -0.30 8.09 8.74
N GLU A 193 -0.83 8.99 7.90
CA GLU A 193 -1.70 10.07 8.35
C GLU A 193 -3.16 9.61 8.46
N PHE A 194 -3.95 10.45 9.10
CA PHE A 194 -5.39 10.27 9.08
C PHE A 194 -5.92 10.50 7.66
N GLY A 195 -6.88 9.70 7.23
CA GLY A 195 -7.46 9.89 5.91
C GLY A 195 -8.50 8.87 5.54
N TYR A 196 -8.97 9.02 4.31
CA TYR A 196 -9.98 8.17 3.70
C TYR A 196 -9.59 7.81 2.27
N GLU A 197 -10.01 6.64 1.83
CA GLU A 197 -10.02 6.25 0.43
C GLU A 197 -11.45 6.13 -0.04
N PHE A 198 -11.75 6.73 -1.21
CA PHE A 198 -13.05 6.71 -1.85
C PHE A 198 -13.00 5.85 -3.10
N TYR A 199 -13.78 4.79 -3.14
CA TYR A 199 -14.07 4.01 -4.33
C TYR A 199 -15.33 4.59 -4.94
N VAL A 200 -15.20 5.21 -6.12
CA VAL A 200 -16.25 6.05 -6.73
C VAL A 200 -17.00 5.26 -7.80
N TYR A 201 -18.29 5.10 -7.63
CA TYR A 201 -19.19 4.45 -8.57
C TYR A 201 -19.97 5.55 -9.34
N GLY A 202 -19.42 6.00 -10.47
CA GLY A 202 -20.05 7.05 -11.28
C GLY A 202 -19.10 8.17 -11.68
N SER A 203 -19.56 9.43 -11.57
CA SER A 203 -18.80 10.60 -12.00
C SER A 203 -17.59 10.88 -11.09
N ALA A 204 -16.45 10.33 -11.46
CA ALA A 204 -15.23 10.49 -10.70
C ALA A 204 -14.75 11.96 -10.66
N ASP A 205 -14.92 12.69 -11.76
CA ASP A 205 -14.51 14.09 -11.88
C ASP A 205 -15.23 14.98 -10.88
N SER A 206 -16.55 14.80 -10.71
CA SER A 206 -17.34 15.59 -9.77
C SER A 206 -16.89 15.37 -8.31
N VAL A 207 -16.51 14.13 -7.95
CA VAL A 207 -15.97 13.81 -6.63
C VAL A 207 -14.60 14.47 -6.42
N TRP A 208 -13.71 14.35 -7.39
CA TRP A 208 -12.38 14.97 -7.34
C TRP A 208 -12.48 16.48 -7.16
N ASP A 209 -13.28 17.14 -8.01
CA ASP A 209 -13.47 18.58 -7.99
C ASP A 209 -14.14 19.05 -6.69
N LYS A 210 -15.15 18.32 -6.20
CA LYS A 210 -15.80 18.63 -4.93
C LYS A 210 -14.83 18.58 -3.76
N LEU A 211 -14.03 17.53 -3.66
CA LEU A 211 -13.03 17.37 -2.61
C LEU A 211 -11.94 18.46 -2.73
N LEU A 212 -11.40 18.68 -3.92
CA LEU A 212 -10.32 19.63 -4.14
C LEU A 212 -10.78 21.07 -3.88
N ASN A 213 -11.94 21.48 -4.43
CA ASN A 213 -12.46 22.84 -4.27
C ASN A 213 -12.81 23.16 -2.83
N THR A 214 -13.50 22.24 -2.12
CA THR A 214 -13.81 22.43 -0.69
C THR A 214 -12.52 22.41 0.14
N GLY A 215 -11.58 21.54 -0.19
CA GLY A 215 -10.34 21.37 0.53
C GLY A 215 -9.36 22.54 0.43
N LYS A 216 -9.50 23.44 -0.55
CA LYS A 216 -8.62 24.63 -0.73
C LYS A 216 -8.50 25.47 0.55
N SER A 217 -9.62 25.71 1.22
CA SER A 217 -9.65 26.49 2.48
C SER A 217 -8.95 25.79 3.65
N PHE A 218 -8.77 24.47 3.56
CA PHE A 218 -8.04 23.64 4.51
C PHE A 218 -6.58 23.41 4.10
N GLY A 219 -6.15 23.97 2.96
CA GLY A 219 -4.81 23.82 2.40
C GLY A 219 -4.60 22.46 1.72
N LEU A 220 -5.67 21.79 1.26
CA LEU A 220 -5.57 20.61 0.43
C LEU A 220 -4.87 20.94 -0.90
N LYS A 221 -3.94 20.07 -1.28
CA LYS A 221 -3.31 20.07 -2.60
C LYS A 221 -3.41 18.69 -3.24
N PRO A 222 -3.43 18.59 -4.58
CA PRO A 222 -3.18 17.31 -5.21
C PRO A 222 -1.74 16.86 -4.91
N ALA A 223 -1.52 15.57 -4.78
CA ALA A 223 -0.23 14.99 -4.47
C ALA A 223 0.06 13.79 -5.36
N GLY A 224 1.30 13.69 -5.84
CA GLY A 224 1.73 12.66 -6.78
C GLY A 224 2.42 11.46 -6.12
N LEU A 225 2.86 10.53 -6.98
CA LEU A 225 3.50 9.28 -6.57
C LEU A 225 4.80 9.50 -5.80
N GLY A 226 5.54 10.59 -6.06
CA GLY A 226 6.78 10.89 -5.36
C GLY A 226 6.55 11.17 -3.87
N ALA A 227 5.53 11.96 -3.54
CA ALA A 227 5.13 12.19 -2.15
C ALA A 227 4.57 10.90 -1.51
N ARG A 228 3.75 10.13 -2.26
CA ARG A 228 3.21 8.85 -1.80
C ARG A 228 4.33 7.86 -1.41
N ASP A 229 5.39 7.76 -2.21
CA ASP A 229 6.52 6.87 -1.92
C ASP A 229 7.31 7.31 -0.67
N LEU A 230 7.58 8.60 -0.49
CA LEU A 230 8.22 9.09 0.74
C LEU A 230 7.39 8.80 1.99
N LEU A 231 6.09 9.05 1.92
CA LEU A 231 5.16 8.85 3.03
C LEU A 231 5.06 7.38 3.44
N ARG A 232 4.89 6.47 2.48
CA ARG A 232 4.80 5.03 2.76
C ARG A 232 6.12 4.48 3.32
N LEU A 233 7.28 4.94 2.77
CA LEU A 233 8.61 4.51 3.21
C LEU A 233 8.83 4.85 4.68
N GLU A 234 8.47 6.06 5.11
CA GLU A 234 8.57 6.46 6.53
C GLU A 234 7.73 5.58 7.46
N MET A 235 6.65 5.00 6.94
CA MET A 235 5.83 4.06 7.69
C MET A 235 6.36 2.63 7.64
N GLY A 236 7.33 2.34 6.79
CA GLY A 236 7.81 0.98 6.53
C GLY A 236 6.78 0.12 5.80
N TYR A 237 5.84 0.74 5.07
CA TYR A 237 4.85 -0.01 4.27
C TYR A 237 5.51 -0.61 3.04
N LEU A 238 5.21 -1.87 2.79
CA LEU A 238 5.74 -2.64 1.67
C LEU A 238 5.28 -2.05 0.33
N LEU A 239 6.15 -2.07 -0.67
CA LEU A 239 5.84 -1.75 -2.06
C LEU A 239 6.11 -2.97 -2.92
N TYR A 240 5.05 -3.49 -3.56
CA TYR A 240 5.19 -4.61 -4.49
C TYR A 240 6.09 -4.25 -5.70
N GLY A 241 6.95 -5.17 -6.07
CA GLY A 241 7.96 -4.98 -7.12
C GLY A 241 9.27 -4.35 -6.64
N SER A 242 9.28 -3.80 -5.39
CA SER A 242 10.50 -3.31 -4.74
C SER A 242 10.84 -4.12 -3.50
N ASP A 243 9.93 -4.14 -2.52
CA ASP A 243 10.15 -4.79 -1.23
C ASP A 243 9.70 -6.25 -1.20
N ILE A 244 8.69 -6.58 -2.00
CA ILE A 244 8.11 -7.93 -2.11
C ILE A 244 7.82 -8.29 -3.57
N ASP A 245 7.94 -9.56 -3.87
CA ASP A 245 7.64 -10.18 -5.16
C ASP A 245 7.28 -11.66 -5.00
N GLU A 246 7.14 -12.40 -6.11
CA GLU A 246 6.81 -13.83 -6.09
C GLU A 246 7.93 -14.74 -5.55
N ARG A 247 9.12 -14.21 -5.26
CA ARG A 247 10.25 -14.91 -4.64
C ARG A 247 10.39 -14.60 -3.15
N THR A 248 9.52 -13.75 -2.64
CA THR A 248 9.51 -13.28 -1.25
C THR A 248 8.29 -13.83 -0.55
N THR A 249 8.46 -14.41 0.64
CA THR A 249 7.33 -14.88 1.44
C THR A 249 6.85 -13.83 2.44
N PRO A 250 5.59 -13.89 2.90
CA PRO A 250 5.10 -13.03 3.97
C PRO A 250 5.94 -13.08 5.25
N ILE A 251 6.56 -14.23 5.54
CA ILE A 251 7.37 -14.41 6.75
C ILE A 251 8.70 -13.68 6.61
N GLU A 252 9.38 -13.81 5.46
CA GLU A 252 10.61 -13.04 5.16
C GLU A 252 10.37 -11.53 5.20
N ALA A 253 9.23 -11.10 4.65
CA ALA A 253 8.83 -9.69 4.57
C ALA A 253 8.38 -9.08 5.91
N GLY A 254 8.41 -9.85 7.02
CA GLY A 254 7.93 -9.37 8.32
C GLY A 254 6.42 -9.14 8.37
N ALA A 255 5.68 -9.70 7.42
CA ALA A 255 4.23 -9.58 7.29
C ALA A 255 3.47 -10.83 7.77
N GLU A 256 4.10 -11.69 8.58
CA GLU A 256 3.48 -12.90 9.15
C GLU A 256 2.18 -12.60 9.91
N TRP A 257 2.04 -11.39 10.47
CA TRP A 257 0.81 -10.94 11.12
C TRP A 257 -0.43 -10.95 10.20
N ALA A 258 -0.24 -10.92 8.87
CA ALA A 258 -1.29 -11.04 7.86
C ALA A 258 -1.51 -12.49 7.39
N VAL A 259 -0.86 -13.48 8.03
CA VAL A 259 -1.02 -14.92 7.73
C VAL A 259 -1.70 -15.60 8.91
N ARG A 260 -2.85 -16.20 8.64
CA ARG A 260 -3.64 -16.94 9.64
C ARG A 260 -3.62 -18.43 9.31
N PHE A 261 -2.64 -19.13 9.86
CA PHE A 261 -2.48 -20.57 9.62
C PHE A 261 -3.67 -21.39 10.15
N GLU A 262 -4.35 -20.91 11.19
CA GLU A 262 -5.44 -21.59 11.88
C GLU A 262 -6.78 -21.53 11.13
N LYS A 263 -6.90 -20.68 10.12
CA LYS A 263 -8.14 -20.52 9.32
C LYS A 263 -8.44 -21.69 8.37
N GLY A 264 -7.57 -22.67 8.30
CA GLY A 264 -7.64 -23.79 7.35
C GLY A 264 -6.71 -23.62 6.15
N GLU A 265 -7.01 -24.34 5.07
CA GLU A 265 -6.15 -24.39 3.89
C GLU A 265 -6.25 -23.12 3.03
N PHE A 266 -5.08 -22.65 2.59
CA PHE A 266 -4.95 -21.60 1.58
C PHE A 266 -3.71 -21.83 0.70
N VAL A 267 -3.70 -21.23 -0.47
CA VAL A 267 -2.60 -21.37 -1.43
C VAL A 267 -1.28 -20.89 -0.82
N GLY A 268 -0.27 -21.76 -0.82
CA GLY A 268 1.06 -21.50 -0.25
C GLY A 268 1.19 -21.86 1.26
N ARG A 269 0.11 -22.22 1.94
CA ARG A 269 0.13 -22.52 3.39
C ARG A 269 1.19 -23.54 3.80
N GLN A 270 1.27 -24.67 3.09
CA GLN A 270 2.21 -25.73 3.44
C GLN A 270 3.67 -25.27 3.28
N ALA A 271 3.98 -24.57 2.22
CA ALA A 271 5.32 -24.02 1.98
C ALA A 271 5.72 -23.02 3.10
N LEU A 272 4.79 -22.15 3.50
CA LEU A 272 5.01 -21.20 4.59
C LEU A 272 5.22 -21.90 5.94
N LEU A 273 4.50 -22.99 6.24
CA LEU A 273 4.69 -23.78 7.45
C LEU A 273 6.06 -24.46 7.48
N ILE A 274 6.49 -25.03 6.35
CA ILE A 274 7.82 -25.63 6.22
C ILE A 274 8.90 -24.58 6.45
N GLN A 275 8.78 -23.40 5.82
CA GLN A 275 9.72 -22.31 6.00
C GLN A 275 9.80 -21.83 7.45
N LYS A 276 8.63 -21.72 8.12
CA LYS A 276 8.57 -21.32 9.53
C LYS A 276 9.31 -22.28 10.45
N GLN A 277 9.27 -23.59 10.16
CA GLN A 277 9.98 -24.64 10.90
C GLN A 277 11.50 -24.66 10.58
N ALA A 278 11.85 -24.47 9.31
CA ALA A 278 13.25 -24.51 8.86
C ALA A 278 14.04 -23.23 9.23
N GLY A 279 13.35 -22.13 9.52
CA GLY A 279 13.95 -20.81 9.71
C GLY A 279 14.08 -20.05 8.39
N LEU A 280 14.48 -18.78 8.49
CA LEU A 280 14.59 -17.86 7.36
C LEU A 280 16.03 -17.75 6.88
N SER A 281 16.23 -17.69 5.57
CA SER A 281 17.52 -17.39 4.94
C SER A 281 17.83 -15.89 4.91
N ARG A 282 16.79 -15.04 5.00
CA ARG A 282 16.88 -13.57 5.01
C ARG A 282 15.73 -12.98 5.79
N ARG A 283 15.92 -11.77 6.32
CA ARG A 283 14.88 -11.01 7.04
C ARG A 283 14.79 -9.59 6.52
N PHE A 284 13.56 -9.11 6.43
CA PHE A 284 13.27 -7.72 6.10
C PHE A 284 13.52 -6.82 7.30
N VAL A 285 14.28 -5.74 7.09
CA VAL A 285 14.65 -4.76 8.11
C VAL A 285 14.45 -3.34 7.63
N GLY A 286 14.19 -2.43 8.59
CA GLY A 286 14.36 -1.00 8.38
C GLY A 286 15.74 -0.56 8.87
N PHE A 287 16.35 0.44 8.24
CA PHE A 287 17.61 1.02 8.68
C PHE A 287 17.64 2.54 8.49
N GLU A 288 18.42 3.22 9.32
CA GLU A 288 18.74 4.65 9.19
C GLU A 288 20.23 4.81 8.90
N LEU A 289 20.57 5.72 7.98
CA LEU A 289 21.97 6.13 7.77
C LEU A 289 22.43 7.04 8.91
N LEU A 290 23.65 6.84 9.35
CA LEU A 290 24.28 7.68 10.38
C LEU A 290 24.98 8.92 9.80
N GLU A 291 25.19 8.94 8.48
CA GLU A 291 25.71 10.07 7.72
C GLU A 291 24.67 10.54 6.69
N LYS A 292 24.75 11.83 6.32
CA LYS A 292 23.85 12.42 5.31
C LYS A 292 24.13 11.79 3.93
N SER A 293 23.24 10.90 3.54
CA SER A 293 23.27 10.25 2.22
C SER A 293 21.87 9.73 1.87
N VAL A 294 21.70 9.19 0.66
CA VAL A 294 20.38 8.72 0.17
C VAL A 294 20.50 7.28 -0.30
N PRO A 295 19.97 6.31 0.46
CA PRO A 295 19.95 4.92 0.00
C PRO A 295 18.93 4.75 -1.14
N ARG A 296 19.22 3.79 -2.04
CA ARG A 296 18.36 3.48 -3.18
C ARG A 296 18.24 1.98 -3.37
N HIS A 297 17.18 1.57 -4.06
CA HIS A 297 16.99 0.18 -4.47
C HIS A 297 18.24 -0.38 -5.16
N GLY A 298 18.59 -1.61 -4.85
CA GLY A 298 19.75 -2.33 -5.40
C GLY A 298 21.10 -1.98 -4.75
N PHE A 299 21.15 -1.06 -3.78
CA PHE A 299 22.39 -0.82 -3.04
C PHE A 299 22.70 -1.97 -2.09
N LYS A 300 23.98 -2.34 -2.03
CA LYS A 300 24.44 -3.45 -1.20
C LYS A 300 24.44 -3.08 0.27
N ILE A 301 24.02 -4.01 1.11
CA ILE A 301 24.15 -3.94 2.56
C ILE A 301 25.34 -4.80 2.95
N LEU A 302 26.29 -4.22 3.68
CA LEU A 302 27.54 -4.85 4.07
C LEU A 302 27.62 -4.97 5.60
N SER A 303 28.35 -5.99 6.06
CA SER A 303 28.58 -6.19 7.50
C SER A 303 29.47 -5.10 8.08
N ALA A 304 29.12 -4.58 9.26
CA ALA A 304 29.98 -3.64 9.97
C ALA A 304 31.27 -4.28 10.50
N SER A 305 31.24 -5.57 10.86
CA SER A 305 32.41 -6.32 11.31
C SER A 305 33.36 -6.72 10.17
N SER A 306 32.84 -6.79 8.93
CA SER A 306 33.60 -7.10 7.73
C SER A 306 33.02 -6.31 6.54
N PRO A 307 33.46 -5.05 6.32
CA PRO A 307 32.85 -4.16 5.32
C PRO A 307 32.93 -4.64 3.86
N GLN A 308 33.64 -5.72 3.59
CA GLN A 308 33.68 -6.39 2.28
C GLN A 308 32.63 -7.52 2.15
N SER A 309 32.02 -7.96 3.27
CA SER A 309 31.04 -9.05 3.27
C SER A 309 29.65 -8.51 2.91
N LEU A 310 29.14 -8.96 1.77
CA LEU A 310 27.78 -8.72 1.35
C LEU A 310 26.82 -9.53 2.24
N ILE A 311 25.92 -8.85 2.93
CA ILE A 311 24.93 -9.48 3.83
C ILE A 311 23.49 -9.21 3.41
N GLY A 312 23.25 -8.37 2.40
CA GLY A 312 21.92 -8.05 1.95
C GLY A 312 21.86 -6.97 0.88
N GLU A 313 20.61 -6.53 0.60
CA GLU A 313 20.33 -5.52 -0.42
C GLU A 313 19.21 -4.59 0.02
N VAL A 314 19.33 -3.33 -0.35
CA VAL A 314 18.30 -2.29 -0.15
C VAL A 314 17.19 -2.47 -1.18
N THR A 315 15.95 -2.60 -0.72
CA THR A 315 14.78 -2.71 -1.59
C THR A 315 14.07 -1.38 -1.79
N SER A 316 14.04 -0.54 -0.75
CA SER A 316 13.50 0.83 -0.81
C SER A 316 14.37 1.76 0.02
N GLY A 317 14.54 2.99 -0.44
CA GLY A 317 15.32 3.96 0.32
C GLY A 317 15.21 5.37 -0.22
N ASN A 318 15.23 6.34 0.69
CA ASN A 318 15.18 7.77 0.36
C ASN A 318 15.70 8.63 1.52
N LEU A 319 15.82 9.93 1.28
CA LEU A 319 15.99 10.93 2.33
C LEU A 319 14.62 11.29 2.90
N SER A 320 14.38 11.06 4.20
CA SER A 320 13.19 11.55 4.87
C SER A 320 13.30 13.08 5.06
N PRO A 321 12.36 13.86 4.51
CA PRO A 321 12.39 15.31 4.68
C PRO A 321 12.18 15.77 6.13
N LEU A 322 11.41 14.99 6.91
CA LEU A 322 11.13 15.31 8.31
C LEU A 322 12.29 14.94 9.22
N LEU A 323 12.85 13.74 9.03
CA LEU A 323 13.94 13.23 9.88
C LEU A 323 15.29 13.78 9.45
N GLN A 324 15.42 14.36 8.24
CA GLN A 324 16.68 14.83 7.65
C GLN A 324 17.74 13.73 7.58
N LYS A 325 17.31 12.47 7.48
CA LYS A 325 18.15 11.27 7.44
C LYS A 325 17.82 10.41 6.23
N GLY A 326 18.83 9.71 5.72
CA GLY A 326 18.61 8.58 4.81
C GLY A 326 17.96 7.43 5.58
N ILE A 327 16.83 6.95 5.11
CA ILE A 327 16.11 5.78 5.64
C ILE A 327 15.92 4.76 4.53
N GLY A 328 15.89 3.49 4.88
CA GLY A 328 15.67 2.43 3.92
C GLY A 328 15.12 1.17 4.52
N LEU A 329 14.64 0.33 3.61
CA LEU A 329 14.15 -1.02 3.85
C LEU A 329 15.01 -1.97 3.01
N GLY A 330 15.17 -3.20 3.47
CA GLY A 330 15.95 -4.18 2.73
C GLY A 330 15.95 -5.55 3.39
N TYR A 331 16.56 -6.51 2.73
CA TYR A 331 16.75 -7.86 3.27
C TYR A 331 18.19 -8.03 3.70
N VAL A 332 18.40 -8.65 4.85
CA VAL A 332 19.71 -9.03 5.38
C VAL A 332 19.68 -10.49 5.84
N SER A 333 20.85 -11.11 5.92
CA SER A 333 20.99 -12.41 6.59
C SER A 333 20.50 -12.33 8.03
N PRO A 334 19.86 -13.38 8.57
CA PRO A 334 19.11 -13.33 9.84
C PRO A 334 19.93 -12.83 11.05
N GLU A 335 21.20 -13.16 11.09
CA GLU A 335 22.15 -12.77 12.16
C GLU A 335 22.39 -11.26 12.23
N TYR A 336 22.08 -10.51 11.15
CA TYR A 336 22.22 -9.04 11.10
C TYR A 336 20.89 -8.30 11.25
N ALA A 337 19.78 -9.01 11.49
CA ALA A 337 18.44 -8.40 11.51
C ALA A 337 18.04 -7.85 12.89
N GLU A 338 18.86 -8.03 13.92
CA GLU A 338 18.55 -7.56 15.26
C GLU A 338 18.56 -6.01 15.32
N LEU A 339 17.61 -5.44 16.10
CA LEU A 339 17.53 -4.00 16.28
C LEU A 339 18.80 -3.45 16.93
N GLY A 340 19.31 -2.35 16.37
CA GLY A 340 20.54 -1.72 16.82
C GLY A 340 21.80 -2.26 16.16
N THR A 341 21.72 -3.31 15.33
CA THR A 341 22.85 -3.85 14.58
C THR A 341 23.43 -2.78 13.66
N ASP A 342 24.75 -2.61 13.70
CA ASP A 342 25.50 -1.70 12.82
C ASP A 342 25.72 -2.37 11.47
N LEU A 343 25.49 -1.61 10.40
CA LEU A 343 25.61 -2.02 9.00
C LEU A 343 26.38 -0.95 8.22
N PHE A 344 26.78 -1.31 7.01
CA PHE A 344 27.18 -0.34 6.00
C PHE A 344 26.32 -0.46 4.75
N ILE A 345 26.02 0.68 4.14
CA ILE A 345 25.36 0.73 2.82
C ILE A 345 26.39 1.19 1.80
N ASP A 346 26.62 0.38 0.77
CA ASP A 346 27.46 0.78 -0.35
C ASP A 346 26.70 1.75 -1.26
N ILE A 347 27.04 3.02 -1.16
CA ILE A 347 26.46 4.06 -2.00
C ILE A 347 27.49 4.49 -3.04
N ARG A 348 27.45 3.86 -4.21
CA ARG A 348 28.34 4.15 -5.33
C ARG A 348 29.82 4.01 -4.98
N GLY A 349 30.17 2.94 -4.27
CA GLY A 349 31.54 2.63 -3.84
C GLY A 349 31.99 3.34 -2.56
N LYS A 350 31.11 4.12 -1.92
CA LYS A 350 31.34 4.70 -0.59
C LYS A 350 30.50 3.93 0.43
N THR A 351 31.16 3.37 1.44
CA THR A 351 30.50 2.70 2.56
C THR A 351 29.97 3.72 3.57
N ILE A 352 28.67 3.82 3.71
CA ILE A 352 27.99 4.74 4.63
C ILE A 352 27.49 3.94 5.84
N PRO A 353 27.85 4.34 7.08
CA PRO A 353 27.39 3.65 8.27
C PRO A 353 25.86 3.79 8.43
N ALA A 354 25.24 2.71 8.85
CA ALA A 354 23.81 2.61 9.08
C ALA A 354 23.52 1.74 10.30
N LYS A 355 22.30 1.84 10.82
CA LYS A 355 21.84 1.04 11.96
C LYS A 355 20.46 0.47 11.67
N VAL A 356 20.27 -0.81 12.03
CA VAL A 356 18.96 -1.46 11.96
C VAL A 356 18.01 -0.81 12.97
N VAL A 357 16.85 -0.38 12.50
CA VAL A 357 15.80 0.24 13.31
C VAL A 357 14.44 -0.39 13.02
N LYS A 358 13.51 -0.26 13.96
CA LYS A 358 12.14 -0.77 13.79
C LYS A 358 11.26 0.28 13.14
N PRO A 359 10.71 0.05 11.93
CA PRO A 359 9.67 0.91 11.40
C PRO A 359 8.41 0.92 12.31
N PRO A 360 7.57 1.97 12.29
CA PRO A 360 7.71 3.15 11.41
C PRO A 360 8.85 4.06 11.84
N PHE A 361 9.55 4.65 10.87
CA PHE A 361 10.59 5.68 11.11
C PHE A 361 9.98 6.99 11.64
N TYR A 362 8.79 7.33 11.16
CA TYR A 362 8.00 8.46 11.62
C TYR A 362 6.83 7.99 12.47
N ARG A 363 6.64 8.65 13.60
CA ARG A 363 5.45 8.48 14.44
C ARG A 363 4.74 9.81 14.56
N ARG A 364 3.47 9.82 14.16
CA ARG A 364 2.64 11.01 14.33
C ARG A 364 2.59 11.39 15.80
N PRO A 365 2.81 12.68 16.15
CA PRO A 365 2.62 13.14 17.54
C PRO A 365 1.20 12.78 18.02
N SER A 366 1.10 12.19 19.20
CA SER A 366 -0.17 12.05 19.90
C SER A 366 -0.71 13.44 20.18
N LYS A 367 -1.93 13.73 19.72
CA LYS A 367 -2.64 14.96 20.14
C LYS A 367 -3.16 14.79 21.55
#